data_fc95fd3c5f2e661ede055b9ebb526706
#
_entry.id   fc95fd3c5f2e661ede055b9ebb526706
#
_cell.length_a   1.000
_cell.length_b   1.000
_cell.length_c   1.000
_cell.angle_alpha   90.00
_cell.angle_beta   90.00
_cell.angle_gamma   90.00
#
_symmetry.space_group_name_H-M   'P 1'
#
loop_
_entity.id
_entity.type
_entity.pdbx_description
1 polymer ?
#
loop_
_entity_poly.entity_id
_entity_poly.type
_entity_poly.pdbx_seq_one_letter_code
_entity_poly.pdbx_strand_id
1 'polypeptide(L)'
;MTPPAAPAGYDVLVLGEVLVEIHADAPLRHAVDGTRVRLSYSGDALNAAAAAAAAGARTALLAVVGDDELSAPLLRRATELGIDVSHVRRAPRPNGAYLLGSDTEGGRDFVYWRTHSAGSTLSTRHIASWHALLIGCKALVTSGITGALAPGSRDAVLAAARIVHEAGGHLSYDPNFRPRLTGRAEARELLARIAPLTGLLKSSCPADAQALVDTGDPREAAARYRALGARAVAVTAGAGRLLLDEGVGEATYLPVPPNPHPLDATGAGDCFTGTATARIALGDPLADAVAYGTAAASLSVSGRGGTGRIPAFTETAALAAAHRGGR
;
A
#
# COMPACT_ATOMS: atom_id res chain seq x y z
N MET A 1 -17.67 32.70 -23.45
CA MET A 1 -17.60 31.26 -23.17
C MET A 1 -16.57 31.07 -22.09
N THR A 2 -17.01 30.72 -20.88
CA THR A 2 -16.12 30.37 -19.77
C THR A 2 -15.39 29.09 -20.17
N PRO A 3 -14.04 29.01 -20.05
CA PRO A 3 -13.33 27.74 -20.34
C PRO A 3 -13.89 26.64 -19.45
N PRO A 4 -14.02 25.40 -19.92
CA PRO A 4 -14.43 24.30 -19.08
C PRO A 4 -13.50 24.22 -17.89
N ALA A 5 -14.08 24.12 -16.68
CA ALA A 5 -13.31 23.93 -15.46
C ALA A 5 -12.37 22.72 -15.69
N ALA A 6 -11.09 22.91 -15.39
CA ALA A 6 -10.13 21.82 -15.43
C ALA A 6 -10.73 20.64 -14.63
N PRO A 7 -10.64 19.39 -15.13
CA PRO A 7 -11.19 18.26 -14.41
C PRO A 7 -10.59 18.27 -13.01
N ALA A 8 -11.44 18.27 -11.99
CA ALA A 8 -11.00 18.26 -10.60
C ALA A 8 -9.96 17.14 -10.43
N GLY A 9 -8.76 17.47 -9.97
CA GLY A 9 -7.65 16.53 -9.81
C GLY A 9 -8.03 15.36 -8.89
N TYR A 10 -7.27 14.28 -8.93
CA TYR A 10 -7.44 13.17 -8.00
C TYR A 10 -7.03 13.58 -6.58
N ASP A 11 -7.75 13.09 -5.59
CA ASP A 11 -7.31 13.22 -4.20
C ASP A 11 -6.10 12.33 -3.95
N VAL A 12 -6.16 11.08 -4.43
CA VAL A 12 -5.08 10.09 -4.26
C VAL A 12 -4.74 9.42 -5.59
N LEU A 13 -3.46 9.42 -5.93
CA LEU A 13 -2.89 8.52 -6.91
C LEU A 13 -2.17 7.38 -6.20
N VAL A 14 -2.30 6.16 -6.69
CA VAL A 14 -1.58 5.00 -6.18
C VAL A 14 -0.72 4.42 -7.29
N LEU A 15 0.60 4.44 -7.08
CA LEU A 15 1.60 3.93 -8.03
C LEU A 15 2.15 2.60 -7.55
N GLY A 16 1.93 1.53 -8.31
CA GLY A 16 2.54 0.27 -7.93
C GLY A 16 2.06 -0.96 -8.69
N GLU A 17 2.30 -2.12 -8.07
CA GLU A 17 2.03 -3.41 -8.65
C GLU A 17 0.61 -3.88 -8.35
N VAL A 18 -0.01 -4.49 -9.37
CA VAL A 18 -1.24 -5.26 -9.25
C VAL A 18 -0.97 -6.70 -9.65
N LEU A 19 -1.58 -7.64 -8.93
CA LEU A 19 -1.27 -9.06 -9.04
C LEU A 19 -2.53 -9.91 -9.13
N VAL A 20 -2.40 -11.03 -9.83
CA VAL A 20 -3.33 -12.14 -9.71
C VAL A 20 -3.01 -12.88 -8.41
N GLU A 21 -3.99 -13.04 -7.56
CA GLU A 21 -3.89 -13.79 -6.31
C GLU A 21 -4.55 -15.14 -6.47
N ILE A 22 -3.81 -16.20 -6.17
CA ILE A 22 -4.30 -17.57 -6.18
C ILE A 22 -4.22 -18.08 -4.75
N HIS A 23 -5.35 -18.43 -4.14
CA HIS A 23 -5.43 -18.83 -2.75
C HIS A 23 -5.84 -20.30 -2.64
N ALA A 24 -4.94 -21.12 -2.14
CA ALA A 24 -5.25 -22.50 -1.79
C ALA A 24 -5.89 -22.57 -0.40
N ASP A 25 -6.91 -23.43 -0.25
CA ASP A 25 -7.59 -23.60 1.04
C ASP A 25 -6.80 -24.50 2.03
N ALA A 26 -5.59 -24.93 1.65
CA ALA A 26 -4.69 -25.77 2.46
C ALA A 26 -3.23 -25.28 2.36
N PRO A 27 -2.34 -25.69 3.27
CA PRO A 27 -0.91 -25.46 3.14
C PRO A 27 -0.37 -26.03 1.83
N LEU A 28 0.51 -25.26 1.14
CA LEU A 28 1.01 -25.68 -0.19
C LEU A 28 1.80 -26.99 -0.13
N ARG A 29 2.45 -27.29 0.99
CA ARG A 29 3.14 -28.58 1.20
C ARG A 29 2.21 -29.80 1.18
N HIS A 30 0.90 -29.58 1.31
CA HIS A 30 -0.13 -30.64 1.26
C HIS A 30 -0.94 -30.61 -0.04
N ALA A 31 -0.56 -29.74 -0.99
CA ALA A 31 -1.23 -29.68 -2.29
C ALA A 31 -1.04 -31.00 -3.05
N VAL A 32 -2.13 -31.49 -3.62
CA VAL A 32 -2.18 -32.71 -4.44
C VAL A 32 -2.83 -32.40 -5.77
N ASP A 33 -2.78 -33.37 -6.71
CA ASP A 33 -3.51 -33.24 -7.97
C ASP A 33 -5.00 -32.96 -7.70
N GLY A 34 -5.56 -31.99 -8.43
CA GLY A 34 -6.94 -31.52 -8.20
C GLY A 34 -7.16 -30.61 -6.99
N THR A 35 -6.11 -30.15 -6.30
CA THR A 35 -6.25 -29.15 -5.24
C THR A 35 -7.00 -27.92 -5.75
N ARG A 36 -8.11 -27.56 -5.08
CA ARG A 36 -8.91 -26.39 -5.43
C ARG A 36 -8.23 -25.11 -4.97
N VAL A 37 -8.31 -24.12 -5.82
CA VAL A 37 -7.80 -22.78 -5.53
C VAL A 37 -8.86 -21.73 -5.83
N ARG A 38 -8.75 -20.61 -5.15
CA ARG A 38 -9.58 -19.42 -5.38
C ARG A 38 -8.76 -18.37 -6.11
N LEU A 39 -9.28 -17.85 -7.21
CA LEU A 39 -8.68 -16.77 -7.96
C LEU A 39 -9.25 -15.44 -7.46
N SER A 40 -8.39 -14.48 -7.16
CA SER A 40 -8.72 -13.10 -6.81
C SER A 40 -7.66 -12.15 -7.33
N TYR A 41 -7.77 -10.85 -6.99
CA TYR A 41 -6.86 -9.81 -7.44
C TYR A 41 -6.40 -9.00 -6.23
N SER A 42 -5.11 -8.70 -6.20
CA SER A 42 -4.42 -8.08 -5.08
C SER A 42 -3.22 -7.27 -5.60
N GLY A 43 -2.29 -6.98 -4.74
CA GLY A 43 -1.09 -6.20 -4.97
C GLY A 43 -1.10 -4.97 -4.08
N ASP A 44 0.07 -4.52 -3.65
CA ASP A 44 0.22 -3.37 -2.77
C ASP A 44 -0.56 -2.14 -3.27
N ALA A 45 -0.49 -1.87 -4.57
CA ALA A 45 -1.18 -0.73 -5.16
C ALA A 45 -2.70 -0.95 -5.25
N LEU A 46 -3.17 -2.14 -5.65
CA LEU A 46 -4.60 -2.40 -5.73
C LEU A 46 -5.26 -2.34 -4.35
N ASN A 47 -4.62 -2.93 -3.34
CA ASN A 47 -5.11 -2.95 -1.97
C ASN A 47 -5.20 -1.52 -1.40
N ALA A 48 -4.13 -0.73 -1.55
CA ALA A 48 -4.09 0.65 -1.07
C ALA A 48 -5.09 1.55 -1.83
N ALA A 49 -5.23 1.38 -3.15
CA ALA A 49 -6.18 2.16 -3.94
C ALA A 49 -7.63 1.85 -3.56
N ALA A 50 -7.95 0.57 -3.33
CA ALA A 50 -9.28 0.15 -2.88
C ALA A 50 -9.63 0.76 -1.51
N ALA A 51 -8.68 0.75 -0.58
CA ALA A 51 -8.85 1.35 0.73
C ALA A 51 -9.01 2.88 0.65
N ALA A 52 -8.24 3.54 -0.20
CA ALA A 52 -8.34 4.98 -0.41
C ALA A 52 -9.71 5.38 -1.01
N ALA A 53 -10.18 4.64 -2.01
CA ALA A 53 -11.49 4.86 -2.61
C ALA A 53 -12.62 4.63 -1.59
N ALA A 54 -12.56 3.54 -0.82
CA ALA A 54 -13.53 3.26 0.23
C ALA A 54 -13.52 4.31 1.36
N ALA A 55 -12.38 4.96 1.61
CA ALA A 55 -12.25 6.07 2.55
C ALA A 55 -12.80 7.42 2.00
N GLY A 56 -13.37 7.43 0.80
CA GLY A 56 -14.05 8.57 0.20
C GLY A 56 -13.18 9.43 -0.72
N ALA A 57 -11.94 9.06 -1.00
CA ALA A 57 -11.07 9.80 -1.89
C ALA A 57 -11.34 9.46 -3.37
N ARG A 58 -11.30 10.46 -4.24
CA ARG A 58 -11.24 10.24 -5.68
C ARG A 58 -9.87 9.66 -6.04
N THR A 59 -9.85 8.35 -6.31
CA THR A 59 -8.61 7.57 -6.41
C THR A 59 -8.39 7.04 -7.82
N ALA A 60 -7.18 7.16 -8.33
CA ALA A 60 -6.75 6.52 -9.57
C ALA A 60 -5.52 5.63 -9.39
N LEU A 61 -5.46 4.58 -10.18
CA LEU A 61 -4.37 3.61 -10.19
C LEU A 61 -3.39 3.92 -11.32
N LEU A 62 -2.11 4.06 -10.98
CA LEU A 62 -0.98 4.18 -11.90
C LEU A 62 -0.21 2.84 -11.87
N ALA A 63 -0.49 1.97 -12.80
CA ALA A 63 0.09 0.63 -12.87
C ALA A 63 0.33 0.19 -14.32
N VAL A 64 1.12 -0.86 -14.47
CA VAL A 64 1.28 -1.55 -15.76
C VAL A 64 0.78 -2.98 -15.59
N VAL A 65 -0.22 -3.36 -16.40
CA VAL A 65 -0.81 -4.70 -16.44
C VAL A 65 -0.45 -5.42 -17.74
N GLY A 66 -0.63 -6.72 -17.76
CA GLY A 66 -0.40 -7.54 -18.93
C GLY A 66 -1.44 -7.33 -20.03
N ASP A 67 -1.26 -8.05 -21.12
CA ASP A 67 -2.21 -8.19 -22.22
C ASP A 67 -2.84 -9.61 -22.29
N ASP A 68 -2.69 -10.37 -21.19
CA ASP A 68 -3.31 -11.68 -21.02
C ASP A 68 -4.80 -11.58 -20.62
N GLU A 69 -5.48 -12.71 -20.61
CA GLU A 69 -6.93 -12.85 -20.34
C GLU A 69 -7.31 -12.41 -18.92
N LEU A 70 -6.37 -12.41 -17.98
CA LEU A 70 -6.62 -12.00 -16.59
C LEU A 70 -6.61 -10.50 -16.39
N SER A 71 -6.11 -9.73 -17.35
CA SER A 71 -6.03 -8.27 -17.28
C SER A 71 -7.41 -7.60 -17.27
N ALA A 72 -8.35 -8.07 -18.08
CA ALA A 72 -9.69 -7.49 -18.11
C ALA A 72 -10.49 -7.75 -16.82
N PRO A 73 -10.52 -8.97 -16.26
CA PRO A 73 -11.13 -9.21 -14.95
C PRO A 73 -10.47 -8.43 -13.81
N LEU A 74 -9.14 -8.29 -13.82
CA LEU A 74 -8.39 -7.49 -12.84
C LEU A 74 -8.84 -6.03 -12.86
N LEU A 75 -8.91 -5.41 -14.04
CA LEU A 75 -9.35 -4.02 -14.18
C LEU A 75 -10.83 -3.84 -13.82
N ARG A 76 -11.70 -4.79 -14.14
CA ARG A 76 -13.09 -4.77 -13.66
C ARG A 76 -13.15 -4.77 -12.15
N ARG A 77 -12.37 -5.66 -11.50
CA ARG A 77 -12.33 -5.69 -10.03
C ARG A 77 -11.88 -4.35 -9.44
N ALA A 78 -10.86 -3.72 -10.01
CA ALA A 78 -10.42 -2.40 -9.57
C ALA A 78 -11.54 -1.34 -9.73
N THR A 79 -12.26 -1.36 -10.86
CA THR A 79 -13.40 -0.45 -11.08
C THR A 79 -14.55 -0.71 -10.10
N GLU A 80 -14.88 -1.98 -9.80
CA GLU A 80 -15.88 -2.35 -8.79
C GLU A 80 -15.51 -1.86 -7.38
N LEU A 81 -14.22 -1.73 -7.10
CA LEU A 81 -13.69 -1.17 -5.85
C LEU A 81 -13.67 0.38 -5.84
N GLY A 82 -14.23 1.04 -6.88
CA GLY A 82 -14.31 2.49 -6.96
C GLY A 82 -13.03 3.18 -7.44
N ILE A 83 -12.11 2.44 -8.06
CA ILE A 83 -10.82 2.95 -8.52
C ILE A 83 -10.93 3.35 -10.01
N ASP A 84 -10.43 4.53 -10.37
CA ASP A 84 -10.26 4.91 -11.76
C ASP A 84 -9.03 4.19 -12.36
N VAL A 85 -9.26 3.38 -13.38
CA VAL A 85 -8.25 2.58 -14.07
C VAL A 85 -7.86 3.15 -15.44
N SER A 86 -8.37 4.32 -15.82
CA SER A 86 -8.15 4.93 -17.15
C SER A 86 -6.68 5.24 -17.43
N HIS A 87 -5.87 5.32 -16.39
CA HIS A 87 -4.44 5.61 -16.48
C HIS A 87 -3.55 4.37 -16.43
N VAL A 88 -4.13 3.18 -16.24
CA VAL A 88 -3.38 1.91 -16.28
C VAL A 88 -2.83 1.68 -17.70
N ARG A 89 -1.56 1.28 -17.77
CA ARG A 89 -0.88 0.95 -19.03
C ARG A 89 -0.84 -0.56 -19.23
N ARG A 90 -0.70 -0.98 -20.48
CA ARG A 90 -0.52 -2.39 -20.84
C ARG A 90 0.88 -2.64 -21.38
N ALA A 91 1.40 -3.83 -21.10
CA ALA A 91 2.67 -4.31 -21.65
C ALA A 91 2.48 -5.73 -22.22
N PRO A 92 3.22 -6.12 -23.30
CA PRO A 92 3.15 -7.45 -23.87
C PRO A 92 3.91 -8.47 -23.00
N ARG A 93 3.45 -8.63 -21.78
CA ARG A 93 3.98 -9.53 -20.75
C ARG A 93 2.84 -10.04 -19.89
N PRO A 94 3.00 -11.20 -19.22
CA PRO A 94 1.97 -11.71 -18.30
C PRO A 94 1.81 -10.78 -17.08
N ASN A 95 0.63 -10.81 -16.49
CA ASN A 95 0.44 -10.24 -15.18
C ASN A 95 1.30 -10.97 -14.15
N GLY A 96 1.78 -10.24 -13.14
CA GLY A 96 2.38 -10.87 -11.98
C GLY A 96 1.33 -11.64 -11.19
N ALA A 97 1.74 -12.75 -10.57
CA ALA A 97 0.86 -13.56 -9.76
C ALA A 97 1.56 -14.06 -8.50
N TYR A 98 0.78 -14.45 -7.51
CA TYR A 98 1.26 -15.25 -6.41
C TYR A 98 0.24 -16.32 -6.00
N LEU A 99 0.76 -17.43 -5.48
CA LEU A 99 -0.01 -18.46 -4.83
C LEU A 99 0.24 -18.38 -3.33
N LEU A 100 -0.83 -18.34 -2.57
CA LEU A 100 -0.85 -18.33 -1.12
C LEU A 100 -1.48 -19.60 -0.61
N GLY A 101 -0.79 -20.33 0.26
CA GLY A 101 -1.35 -21.42 1.04
C GLY A 101 -1.83 -20.95 2.39
N SER A 102 -2.96 -21.49 2.86
CA SER A 102 -3.42 -21.27 4.22
C SER A 102 -2.73 -22.26 5.17
N ASP A 103 -2.03 -21.75 6.18
CA ASP A 103 -1.48 -22.58 7.26
C ASP A 103 -2.27 -22.34 8.55
N THR A 104 -2.68 -23.43 9.19
CA THR A 104 -3.37 -23.42 10.49
C THR A 104 -2.43 -23.03 11.65
N GLU A 105 -1.11 -23.11 11.43
CA GLU A 105 -0.08 -22.77 12.43
C GLU A 105 0.44 -21.32 12.33
N GLY A 106 -0.23 -20.46 11.52
CA GLY A 106 0.11 -19.04 11.38
C GLY A 106 1.26 -18.75 10.42
N GLY A 107 1.84 -19.77 9.81
CA GLY A 107 2.78 -19.64 8.69
C GLY A 107 2.04 -19.35 7.38
N ARG A 108 2.69 -18.65 6.47
CA ARG A 108 2.16 -18.40 5.13
C ARG A 108 3.19 -18.80 4.10
N ASP A 109 2.80 -19.77 3.25
CA ASP A 109 3.60 -20.15 2.11
C ASP A 109 3.21 -19.27 0.93
N PHE A 110 4.18 -18.51 0.39
CA PHE A 110 4.00 -17.72 -0.82
C PHE A 110 4.90 -18.26 -1.93
N VAL A 111 4.31 -18.46 -3.09
CA VAL A 111 5.03 -18.69 -4.35
C VAL A 111 4.72 -17.53 -5.28
N TYR A 112 5.75 -16.87 -5.81
CA TYR A 112 5.59 -15.69 -6.66
C TYR A 112 5.99 -16.00 -8.10
N TRP A 113 5.14 -15.58 -9.03
CA TRP A 113 5.41 -15.52 -10.48
C TRP A 113 5.33 -14.06 -10.92
N ARG A 114 6.34 -13.26 -10.58
CA ARG A 114 6.39 -11.83 -10.90
C ARG A 114 7.67 -11.40 -11.64
N THR A 115 8.65 -12.28 -11.77
CA THR A 115 9.85 -12.03 -12.57
C THR A 115 9.46 -11.82 -14.02
N HIS A 116 9.87 -10.68 -14.60
CA HIS A 116 9.50 -10.26 -15.95
C HIS A 116 8.00 -10.07 -16.20
N SER A 117 7.19 -9.86 -15.15
CA SER A 117 5.78 -9.48 -15.27
C SER A 117 5.61 -8.10 -15.93
N ALA A 118 4.38 -7.80 -16.34
CA ALA A 118 4.04 -6.46 -16.85
C ALA A 118 4.38 -5.35 -15.86
N GLY A 119 4.09 -5.54 -14.56
CA GLY A 119 4.43 -4.58 -13.50
C GLY A 119 5.93 -4.25 -13.44
N SER A 120 6.81 -5.22 -13.75
CA SER A 120 8.26 -4.99 -13.77
C SER A 120 8.74 -4.09 -14.93
N THR A 121 7.88 -3.74 -15.88
CA THR A 121 8.19 -2.82 -16.96
C THR A 121 7.97 -1.35 -16.60
N LEU A 122 7.45 -1.06 -15.42
CA LEU A 122 7.28 0.30 -14.91
C LEU A 122 8.60 1.06 -15.03
N SER A 123 8.55 2.28 -15.56
CA SER A 123 9.75 3.07 -15.87
C SER A 123 9.45 4.57 -15.84
N THR A 124 10.48 5.38 -15.87
CA THR A 124 10.37 6.86 -15.95
C THR A 124 9.61 7.36 -17.18
N ARG A 125 9.54 6.56 -18.26
CA ARG A 125 8.70 6.89 -19.43
C ARG A 125 7.22 6.91 -19.07
N HIS A 126 6.76 5.97 -18.22
CA HIS A 126 5.39 5.97 -17.71
C HIS A 126 5.14 7.20 -16.84
N ILE A 127 6.09 7.53 -15.94
CA ILE A 127 6.01 8.72 -15.08
C ILE A 127 5.89 10.00 -15.92
N ALA A 128 6.68 10.12 -17.00
CA ALA A 128 6.57 11.26 -17.90
C ALA A 128 5.16 11.36 -18.52
N SER A 129 4.52 10.24 -18.87
CA SER A 129 3.14 10.23 -19.39
C SER A 129 2.08 10.57 -18.34
N TRP A 130 2.37 10.43 -17.06
CA TRP A 130 1.50 10.74 -15.93
C TRP A 130 1.87 12.05 -15.21
N HIS A 131 2.82 12.81 -15.74
CA HIS A 131 3.39 14.01 -15.11
C HIS A 131 2.31 15.02 -14.68
N ALA A 132 1.37 15.35 -15.55
CA ALA A 132 0.28 16.28 -15.23
C ALA A 132 -0.64 15.77 -14.12
N LEU A 133 -0.87 14.44 -14.06
CA LEU A 133 -1.64 13.82 -12.97
C LEU A 133 -0.91 13.93 -11.63
N LEU A 134 0.41 13.67 -11.64
CA LEU A 134 1.24 13.73 -10.43
C LEU A 134 1.36 15.14 -9.87
N ILE A 135 1.45 16.18 -10.72
CA ILE A 135 1.41 17.58 -10.27
C ILE A 135 0.03 17.94 -9.70
N GLY A 136 -1.05 17.41 -10.28
CA GLY A 136 -2.42 17.78 -9.92
C GLY A 136 -3.05 16.98 -8.79
N CYS A 137 -2.39 15.95 -8.26
CA CYS A 137 -2.94 15.15 -7.17
C CYS A 137 -2.64 15.78 -5.80
N LYS A 138 -3.51 15.51 -4.82
CA LYS A 138 -3.25 15.93 -3.43
C LYS A 138 -2.27 14.99 -2.73
N ALA A 139 -2.33 13.70 -3.05
CA ALA A 139 -1.46 12.70 -2.44
C ALA A 139 -1.08 11.57 -3.42
N LEU A 140 0.10 10.99 -3.19
CA LEU A 140 0.60 9.79 -3.84
C LEU A 140 0.87 8.71 -2.79
N VAL A 141 0.45 7.47 -3.09
CA VAL A 141 0.86 6.27 -2.37
C VAL A 141 1.78 5.44 -3.26
N THR A 142 2.90 4.99 -2.71
CA THR A 142 3.77 4.00 -3.35
C THR A 142 4.53 3.17 -2.30
N SER A 143 5.23 2.14 -2.73
CA SER A 143 5.90 1.21 -1.82
C SER A 143 7.29 0.80 -2.26
N GLY A 144 8.03 0.20 -1.33
CA GLY A 144 9.31 -0.46 -1.63
C GLY A 144 9.15 -1.71 -2.49
N ILE A 145 7.99 -2.38 -2.44
CA ILE A 145 7.68 -3.49 -3.37
C ILE A 145 7.75 -2.98 -4.81
N THR A 146 7.04 -1.91 -5.11
CA THR A 146 7.03 -1.31 -6.45
C THR A 146 8.44 -0.92 -6.91
N GLY A 147 9.21 -0.27 -6.03
CA GLY A 147 10.59 0.11 -6.34
C GLY A 147 11.56 -1.07 -6.52
N ALA A 148 11.20 -2.25 -5.99
CA ALA A 148 12.01 -3.46 -6.06
C ALA A 148 11.73 -4.37 -7.26
N LEU A 149 10.70 -4.08 -8.06
CA LEU A 149 10.31 -4.93 -9.20
C LEU A 149 11.40 -4.99 -10.27
N ALA A 150 12.07 -3.87 -10.53
CA ALA A 150 13.16 -3.73 -11.49
C ALA A 150 13.92 -2.42 -11.24
N PRO A 151 15.15 -2.25 -11.77
CA PRO A 151 15.86 -0.96 -11.69
C PRO A 151 15.06 0.21 -12.24
N GLY A 152 14.38 0.02 -13.38
CA GLY A 152 13.50 1.04 -13.97
C GLY A 152 12.30 1.42 -13.11
N SER A 153 11.78 0.48 -12.32
CA SER A 153 10.69 0.74 -11.38
C SER A 153 11.16 1.56 -10.18
N ARG A 154 12.39 1.34 -9.71
CA ARG A 154 13.03 2.16 -8.66
C ARG A 154 13.14 3.61 -9.10
N ASP A 155 13.65 3.84 -10.31
CA ASP A 155 13.78 5.19 -10.87
C ASP A 155 12.40 5.85 -11.08
N ALA A 156 11.40 5.07 -11.50
CA ALA A 156 10.02 5.53 -11.64
C ALA A 156 9.43 5.99 -10.31
N VAL A 157 9.55 5.17 -9.26
CA VAL A 157 9.08 5.51 -7.90
C VAL A 157 9.71 6.81 -7.40
N LEU A 158 11.04 6.94 -7.54
CA LEU A 158 11.75 8.15 -7.12
C LEU A 158 11.37 9.38 -7.95
N ALA A 159 11.16 9.22 -9.26
CA ALA A 159 10.72 10.32 -10.12
C ALA A 159 9.31 10.80 -9.74
N ALA A 160 8.37 9.88 -9.55
CA ALA A 160 7.01 10.20 -9.12
C ALA A 160 6.99 10.91 -7.76
N ALA A 161 7.76 10.38 -6.80
CA ALA A 161 7.89 10.97 -5.47
C ALA A 161 8.39 12.43 -5.51
N ARG A 162 9.41 12.71 -6.34
CA ARG A 162 9.93 14.07 -6.51
C ARG A 162 8.91 15.02 -7.12
N ILE A 163 8.25 14.59 -8.20
CA ILE A 163 7.23 15.42 -8.87
C ILE A 163 6.14 15.84 -7.88
N VAL A 164 5.61 14.89 -7.11
CA VAL A 164 4.55 15.17 -6.13
C VAL A 164 5.07 16.06 -4.99
N HIS A 165 6.27 15.79 -4.49
CA HIS A 165 6.89 16.60 -3.42
C HIS A 165 7.14 18.04 -3.87
N GLU A 166 7.71 18.24 -5.07
CA GLU A 166 7.99 19.55 -5.65
C GLU A 166 6.71 20.35 -5.96
N ALA A 167 5.61 19.63 -6.28
CA ALA A 167 4.29 20.22 -6.44
C ALA A 167 3.57 20.56 -5.12
N GLY A 168 4.17 20.23 -3.96
CA GLY A 168 3.57 20.44 -2.65
C GLY A 168 2.55 19.40 -2.24
N GLY A 169 2.46 18.29 -2.99
CA GLY A 169 1.58 17.15 -2.66
C GLY A 169 2.14 16.29 -1.52
N HIS A 170 1.27 15.46 -0.95
CA HIS A 170 1.64 14.51 0.11
C HIS A 170 2.11 13.18 -0.49
N LEU A 171 3.21 12.64 0.03
CA LEU A 171 3.68 11.28 -0.28
C LEU A 171 3.51 10.38 0.93
N SER A 172 2.77 9.28 0.78
CA SER A 172 2.80 8.16 1.72
C SER A 172 3.64 7.02 1.13
N TYR A 173 4.58 6.53 1.90
CA TYR A 173 5.50 5.47 1.49
C TYR A 173 5.52 4.33 2.51
N ASP A 174 5.35 3.10 2.01
CA ASP A 174 5.55 1.88 2.79
C ASP A 174 6.80 1.15 2.26
N PRO A 175 7.88 1.03 3.04
CA PRO A 175 9.05 0.25 2.64
C PRO A 175 8.71 -1.19 2.26
N ASN A 176 7.78 -1.80 2.99
CA ASN A 176 7.17 -3.09 2.69
C ASN A 176 8.21 -4.13 2.22
N PHE A 177 9.32 -4.24 2.97
CA PHE A 177 10.49 -5.00 2.56
C PHE A 177 10.20 -6.49 2.36
N ARG A 178 10.63 -7.01 1.23
CA ARG A 178 10.48 -8.42 0.87
C ARG A 178 11.85 -8.99 0.48
N PRO A 179 12.49 -9.80 1.34
CA PRO A 179 13.84 -10.34 1.08
C PRO A 179 13.91 -11.24 -0.16
N ARG A 180 12.77 -11.79 -0.61
CA ARG A 180 12.69 -12.56 -1.85
C ARG A 180 12.62 -11.69 -3.12
N LEU A 181 12.42 -10.38 -2.96
CA LEU A 181 12.27 -9.45 -4.07
C LEU A 181 13.51 -8.56 -4.26
N THR A 182 14.12 -8.13 -3.17
CA THR A 182 15.28 -7.22 -3.20
C THR A 182 16.21 -7.46 -2.02
N GLY A 183 17.48 -7.14 -2.21
CA GLY A 183 18.48 -7.17 -1.15
C GLY A 183 18.26 -6.04 -0.13
N ARG A 184 18.71 -6.26 1.12
CA ARG A 184 18.62 -5.27 2.19
C ARG A 184 19.34 -3.95 1.84
N ALA A 185 20.50 -4.02 1.20
CA ALA A 185 21.27 -2.84 0.81
C ALA A 185 20.52 -1.96 -0.20
N GLU A 186 19.93 -2.57 -1.22
CA GLU A 186 19.14 -1.87 -2.24
C GLU A 186 17.86 -1.26 -1.66
N ALA A 187 17.18 -1.97 -0.75
CA ALA A 187 16.00 -1.45 -0.07
C ALA A 187 16.34 -0.24 0.83
N ARG A 188 17.49 -0.27 1.53
CA ARG A 188 18.00 0.85 2.34
C ARG A 188 18.39 2.04 1.47
N GLU A 189 19.00 1.80 0.32
CA GLU A 189 19.35 2.87 -0.63
C GLU A 189 18.09 3.58 -1.12
N LEU A 190 17.07 2.83 -1.55
CA LEU A 190 15.79 3.41 -1.95
C LEU A 190 15.15 4.19 -0.81
N LEU A 191 15.11 3.60 0.40
CA LEU A 191 14.57 4.25 1.59
C LEU A 191 15.27 5.58 1.89
N ALA A 192 16.60 5.62 1.88
CA ALA A 192 17.36 6.84 2.14
C ALA A 192 17.08 7.96 1.11
N ARG A 193 16.78 7.58 -0.14
CA ARG A 193 16.47 8.54 -1.22
C ARG A 193 15.04 9.04 -1.20
N ILE A 194 14.08 8.22 -0.72
CA ILE A 194 12.65 8.56 -0.74
C ILE A 194 12.16 9.16 0.58
N ALA A 195 12.78 8.81 1.72
CA ALA A 195 12.37 9.29 3.04
C ALA A 195 12.30 10.82 3.14
N PRO A 196 13.25 11.62 2.61
CA PRO A 196 13.17 13.09 2.65
C PRO A 196 11.98 13.67 1.86
N LEU A 197 11.40 12.91 0.95
CA LEU A 197 10.24 13.31 0.13
C LEU A 197 8.91 12.88 0.77
N THR A 198 8.98 12.09 1.86
CA THR A 198 7.83 11.36 2.41
C THR A 198 7.13 12.16 3.51
N GLY A 199 5.85 12.43 3.30
CA GLY A 199 4.95 13.05 4.28
C GLY A 199 4.55 12.09 5.40
N LEU A 200 4.22 10.83 5.05
CA LEU A 200 3.94 9.75 6.00
C LEU A 200 4.69 8.47 5.58
N LEU A 201 5.65 8.05 6.38
CA LEU A 201 6.32 6.76 6.25
C LEU A 201 5.62 5.75 7.18
N LYS A 202 5.06 4.68 6.61
CA LYS A 202 4.53 3.56 7.39
C LYS A 202 5.52 2.42 7.33
N SER A 203 5.82 1.80 8.45
CA SER A 203 6.73 0.65 8.53
C SER A 203 6.23 -0.37 9.53
N SER A 204 6.54 -1.64 9.32
CA SER A 204 6.26 -2.70 10.28
C SER A 204 7.45 -2.93 11.22
N CYS A 205 7.15 -3.19 12.49
CA CYS A 205 8.14 -3.58 13.49
C CYS A 205 7.74 -4.93 14.11
N PRO A 206 8.67 -5.91 14.20
CA PRO A 206 10.08 -5.78 13.88
C PRO A 206 10.45 -5.97 12.40
N ALA A 207 9.56 -6.44 11.52
CA ALA A 207 9.92 -6.96 10.21
C ALA A 207 10.70 -5.97 9.32
N ASP A 208 10.12 -4.82 8.96
CA ASP A 208 10.82 -3.81 8.16
C ASP A 208 11.88 -3.09 8.99
N ALA A 209 11.57 -2.73 10.23
CA ALA A 209 12.46 -1.96 11.09
C ALA A 209 13.78 -2.70 11.36
N GLN A 210 13.73 -4.01 11.67
CA GLN A 210 14.93 -4.82 11.86
C GLN A 210 15.75 -4.94 10.57
N ALA A 211 15.07 -5.03 9.41
CA ALA A 211 15.77 -5.17 8.14
C ALA A 211 16.39 -3.86 7.65
N LEU A 212 15.69 -2.74 7.82
CA LEU A 212 16.02 -1.49 7.14
C LEU A 212 16.76 -0.48 8.03
N VAL A 213 16.47 -0.51 9.33
CA VAL A 213 17.08 0.44 10.29
C VAL A 213 17.62 -0.25 11.55
N ASP A 214 17.89 -1.57 11.48
CA ASP A 214 18.61 -2.39 12.49
C ASP A 214 18.05 -2.29 13.92
N THR A 215 16.74 -2.22 14.07
CA THR A 215 16.09 -2.22 15.39
C THR A 215 14.76 -2.97 15.40
N GLY A 216 14.45 -3.60 16.52
CA GLY A 216 13.14 -4.18 16.82
C GLY A 216 12.28 -3.31 17.75
N ASP A 217 12.76 -2.14 18.15
CA ASP A 217 12.03 -1.20 19.00
C ASP A 217 11.29 -0.16 18.13
N PRO A 218 9.96 0.00 18.30
CA PRO A 218 9.19 0.94 17.49
C PRO A 218 9.60 2.41 17.66
N ARG A 219 10.01 2.85 18.86
CA ARG A 219 10.43 4.24 19.12
C ARG A 219 11.76 4.52 18.44
N GLU A 220 12.69 3.59 18.58
CA GLU A 220 14.00 3.69 17.92
C GLU A 220 13.84 3.65 16.39
N ALA A 221 12.94 2.79 15.86
CA ALA A 221 12.64 2.74 14.44
C ALA A 221 12.09 4.07 13.93
N ALA A 222 11.10 4.66 14.62
CA ALA A 222 10.56 5.94 14.26
C ALA A 222 11.63 7.04 14.25
N ALA A 223 12.47 7.11 15.29
CA ALA A 223 13.57 8.08 15.36
C ALA A 223 14.56 7.91 14.19
N ARG A 224 14.92 6.67 13.82
CA ARG A 224 15.81 6.40 12.68
C ARG A 224 15.18 6.76 11.34
N TYR A 225 13.91 6.46 11.11
CA TYR A 225 13.19 6.90 9.90
C TYR A 225 13.06 8.43 9.82
N ARG A 226 12.84 9.09 10.96
CA ARG A 226 12.85 10.55 11.05
C ARG A 226 14.23 11.13 10.70
N ALA A 227 15.29 10.52 11.20
CA ALA A 227 16.67 10.91 10.88
C ALA A 227 17.00 10.75 9.38
N LEU A 228 16.32 9.83 8.66
CA LEU A 228 16.40 9.73 7.20
C LEU A 228 15.60 10.82 6.48
N GLY A 229 14.84 11.67 7.18
CA GLY A 229 14.13 12.81 6.61
C GLY A 229 12.62 12.63 6.44
N ALA A 230 12.02 11.51 6.84
CA ALA A 230 10.57 11.34 6.79
C ALA A 230 9.87 12.39 7.68
N ARG A 231 8.81 13.03 7.19
CA ARG A 231 8.11 14.11 7.93
C ARG A 231 7.25 13.60 9.07
N ALA A 232 6.64 12.43 8.91
CA ALA A 232 5.95 11.70 9.97
C ALA A 232 6.16 10.20 9.77
N VAL A 233 6.07 9.43 10.85
CA VAL A 233 6.31 7.98 10.83
C VAL A 233 5.22 7.26 11.61
N ALA A 234 4.61 6.24 10.99
CA ALA A 234 3.71 5.30 11.64
C ALA A 234 4.37 3.91 11.69
N VAL A 235 4.70 3.44 12.89
CA VAL A 235 5.30 2.11 13.08
C VAL A 235 4.25 1.16 13.60
N THR A 236 3.86 0.18 12.77
CA THR A 236 2.89 -0.86 13.13
C THR A 236 3.60 -2.03 13.82
N ALA A 237 3.06 -2.52 14.93
CA ALA A 237 3.61 -3.66 15.70
C ALA A 237 2.54 -4.74 15.90
N GLY A 238 1.96 -5.23 14.82
CA GLY A 238 0.89 -6.24 14.84
C GLY A 238 -0.42 -5.72 15.45
N ALA A 239 -1.12 -6.58 16.19
CA ALA A 239 -2.45 -6.29 16.73
C ALA A 239 -2.45 -5.46 18.04
N GLY A 240 -1.30 -5.04 18.55
CA GLY A 240 -1.21 -4.40 19.87
C GLY A 240 -1.30 -2.88 19.81
N ARG A 241 -0.29 -2.25 19.31
CA ARG A 241 -0.14 -0.79 19.29
C ARG A 241 0.50 -0.33 17.99
N LEU A 242 0.15 0.87 17.60
CA LEU A 242 0.83 1.62 16.56
C LEU A 242 1.55 2.80 17.21
N LEU A 243 2.82 3.02 16.87
CA LEU A 243 3.54 4.24 17.27
C LEU A 243 3.41 5.26 16.15
N LEU A 244 2.93 6.46 16.48
CA LEU A 244 2.91 7.63 15.59
C LEU A 244 3.90 8.67 16.08
N ASP A 245 4.82 9.05 15.20
CA ASP A 245 5.71 10.21 15.34
C ASP A 245 5.30 11.25 14.28
N GLU A 246 4.70 12.34 14.73
CA GLU A 246 4.23 13.42 13.85
C GLU A 246 5.34 14.43 13.51
N GLY A 247 6.54 14.22 14.05
CA GLY A 247 7.69 15.13 13.85
C GLY A 247 7.66 16.36 14.73
N VAL A 248 6.66 16.51 15.58
CA VAL A 248 6.52 17.56 16.59
C VAL A 248 6.09 16.92 17.91
N GLY A 249 6.75 17.28 19.00
CA GLY A 249 6.51 16.65 20.30
C GLY A 249 7.05 15.22 20.39
N GLU A 250 6.54 14.47 21.35
CA GLU A 250 6.92 13.06 21.56
C GLU A 250 6.06 12.11 20.72
N ALA A 251 6.69 11.04 20.24
CA ALA A 251 5.97 9.97 19.57
C ALA A 251 4.97 9.29 20.51
N THR A 252 3.74 9.06 20.04
CA THR A 252 2.63 8.54 20.84
C THR A 252 2.20 7.16 20.37
N TYR A 253 1.77 6.32 21.32
CA TYR A 253 1.15 5.05 20.97
C TYR A 253 -0.35 5.22 20.79
N LEU A 254 -0.84 4.79 19.63
CA LEU A 254 -2.26 4.69 19.33
C LEU A 254 -2.74 3.25 19.53
N PRO A 255 -3.93 3.03 20.07
CA PRO A 255 -4.50 1.69 20.19
C PRO A 255 -4.84 1.13 18.80
N VAL A 256 -4.63 -0.16 18.62
CA VAL A 256 -5.13 -0.91 17.46
C VAL A 256 -6.44 -1.56 17.87
N PRO A 257 -7.56 -1.20 17.23
CA PRO A 257 -8.83 -1.85 17.53
C PRO A 257 -8.73 -3.37 17.30
N PRO A 258 -9.15 -4.21 18.23
CA PRO A 258 -9.10 -5.66 18.04
C PRO A 258 -10.11 -6.10 16.98
N ASN A 259 -9.76 -7.11 16.20
CA ASN A 259 -10.71 -7.81 15.34
C ASN A 259 -11.04 -9.16 15.99
N PRO A 260 -12.31 -9.45 16.31
CA PRO A 260 -12.68 -10.70 16.97
C PRO A 260 -12.60 -11.93 16.05
N HIS A 261 -12.56 -11.74 14.74
CA HIS A 261 -12.58 -12.81 13.75
C HIS A 261 -11.52 -12.60 12.65
N PRO A 262 -10.21 -12.53 12.98
CA PRO A 262 -9.17 -12.38 11.98
C PRO A 262 -9.05 -13.67 11.16
N LEU A 263 -9.10 -13.54 9.84
CA LEU A 263 -8.93 -14.64 8.90
C LEU A 263 -7.59 -14.55 8.15
N ASP A 264 -7.27 -13.36 7.65
CA ASP A 264 -6.10 -13.16 6.81
C ASP A 264 -5.61 -11.70 6.90
N ALA A 265 -4.35 -11.50 7.27
CA ALA A 265 -3.77 -10.16 7.37
C ALA A 265 -3.12 -9.67 6.05
N THR A 266 -3.32 -10.38 4.93
CA THR A 266 -2.85 -9.95 3.62
C THR A 266 -3.50 -8.61 3.26
N GLY A 267 -2.68 -7.62 2.87
CA GLY A 267 -3.16 -6.29 2.50
C GLY A 267 -3.55 -5.36 3.66
N ALA A 268 -3.47 -5.80 4.93
CA ALA A 268 -3.83 -4.93 6.05
C ALA A 268 -2.95 -3.67 6.14
N GLY A 269 -1.65 -3.81 5.86
CA GLY A 269 -0.73 -2.68 5.78
C GLY A 269 -1.06 -1.72 4.65
N ASP A 270 -1.43 -2.26 3.49
CA ASP A 270 -1.84 -1.46 2.32
C ASP A 270 -3.17 -0.76 2.60
N CYS A 271 -4.12 -1.45 3.25
CA CYS A 271 -5.40 -0.89 3.68
C CYS A 271 -5.19 0.28 4.66
N PHE A 272 -4.28 0.12 5.63
CA PHE A 272 -3.86 1.22 6.50
C PHE A 272 -3.36 2.42 5.67
N THR A 273 -2.37 2.17 4.80
CA THR A 273 -1.70 3.25 4.06
C THR A 273 -2.68 3.97 3.13
N GLY A 274 -3.52 3.23 2.40
CA GLY A 274 -4.53 3.80 1.50
C GLY A 274 -5.55 4.65 2.25
N THR A 275 -6.12 4.12 3.34
CA THR A 275 -7.11 4.85 4.16
C THR A 275 -6.51 6.10 4.80
N ALA A 276 -5.35 5.99 5.45
CA ALA A 276 -4.69 7.12 6.09
C ALA A 276 -4.36 8.22 5.06
N THR A 277 -3.80 7.85 3.90
CA THR A 277 -3.49 8.81 2.85
C THR A 277 -4.73 9.52 2.30
N ALA A 278 -5.81 8.78 2.08
CA ALA A 278 -7.08 9.35 1.62
C ALA A 278 -7.59 10.42 2.61
N ARG A 279 -7.55 10.11 3.90
CA ARG A 279 -8.05 11.03 4.92
C ARG A 279 -7.16 12.27 5.08
N ILE A 280 -5.83 12.11 4.95
CA ILE A 280 -4.89 13.24 4.85
C ILE A 280 -5.22 14.12 3.64
N ALA A 281 -5.41 13.51 2.46
CA ALA A 281 -5.73 14.22 1.23
C ALA A 281 -7.08 14.97 1.29
N LEU A 282 -8.02 14.47 2.09
CA LEU A 282 -9.33 15.09 2.34
C LEU A 282 -9.31 16.13 3.47
N GLY A 283 -8.15 16.32 4.13
CA GLY A 283 -7.93 17.40 5.10
C GLY A 283 -8.08 17.01 6.57
N ASP A 284 -8.19 15.72 6.88
CA ASP A 284 -8.20 15.30 8.29
C ASP A 284 -6.83 15.50 8.94
N PRO A 285 -6.79 15.81 10.24
CA PRO A 285 -5.55 15.82 11.02
C PRO A 285 -4.81 14.47 10.93
N LEU A 286 -3.48 14.50 10.94
CA LEU A 286 -2.66 13.30 10.75
C LEU A 286 -2.98 12.19 11.76
N ALA A 287 -3.10 12.52 13.04
CA ALA A 287 -3.45 11.53 14.07
C ALA A 287 -4.81 10.87 13.81
N ASP A 288 -5.80 11.64 13.33
CA ASP A 288 -7.11 11.12 12.98
C ASP A 288 -7.05 10.21 11.75
N ALA A 289 -6.35 10.64 10.71
CA ALA A 289 -6.14 9.85 9.50
C ALA A 289 -5.45 8.52 9.79
N VAL A 290 -4.44 8.53 10.66
CA VAL A 290 -3.74 7.31 11.12
C VAL A 290 -4.66 6.42 11.95
N ALA A 291 -5.51 6.99 12.81
CA ALA A 291 -6.50 6.21 13.55
C ALA A 291 -7.52 5.53 12.62
N TYR A 292 -7.98 6.22 11.57
CA TYR A 292 -8.83 5.61 10.53
C TYR A 292 -8.09 4.50 9.78
N GLY A 293 -6.83 4.73 9.37
CA GLY A 293 -6.00 3.70 8.76
C GLY A 293 -5.87 2.45 9.62
N THR A 294 -5.66 2.63 10.93
CA THR A 294 -5.55 1.54 11.91
C THR A 294 -6.85 0.76 12.04
N ALA A 295 -7.99 1.45 12.11
CA ALA A 295 -9.30 0.82 12.17
C ALA A 295 -9.64 0.06 10.88
N ALA A 296 -9.34 0.65 9.71
CA ALA A 296 -9.55 0.00 8.41
C ALA A 296 -8.69 -1.27 8.29
N ALA A 297 -7.43 -1.22 8.67
CA ALA A 297 -6.54 -2.38 8.69
C ALA A 297 -7.07 -3.49 9.61
N SER A 298 -7.56 -3.14 10.80
CA SER A 298 -8.17 -4.11 11.72
C SER A 298 -9.42 -4.77 11.12
N LEU A 299 -10.29 -4.01 10.46
CA LEU A 299 -11.48 -4.55 9.80
C LEU A 299 -11.12 -5.44 8.61
N SER A 300 -10.12 -5.07 7.83
CA SER A 300 -9.74 -5.78 6.60
C SER A 300 -9.31 -7.23 6.85
N VAL A 301 -8.72 -7.53 7.99
CA VAL A 301 -8.21 -8.88 8.31
C VAL A 301 -9.32 -9.94 8.47
N SER A 302 -10.59 -9.57 8.50
CA SER A 302 -11.71 -10.53 8.46
C SER A 302 -12.09 -11.00 7.05
N GLY A 303 -11.43 -10.47 6.00
CA GLY A 303 -11.50 -10.99 4.64
C GLY A 303 -10.37 -11.94 4.32
N ARG A 304 -10.45 -12.65 3.18
CA ARG A 304 -9.36 -13.48 2.65
C ARG A 304 -8.75 -12.80 1.43
N GLY A 305 -7.43 -12.73 1.40
CA GLY A 305 -6.67 -12.05 0.34
C GLY A 305 -6.69 -10.52 0.46
N GLY A 306 -5.89 -9.87 -0.37
CA GLY A 306 -5.61 -8.43 -0.25
C GLY A 306 -6.82 -7.52 -0.44
N THR A 307 -7.80 -7.92 -1.28
CA THR A 307 -9.04 -7.16 -1.51
C THR A 307 -10.31 -7.91 -1.09
N GLY A 308 -10.16 -8.96 -0.27
CA GLY A 308 -11.29 -9.78 0.15
C GLY A 308 -12.26 -9.08 1.08
N ARG A 309 -11.77 -8.10 1.85
CA ARG A 309 -12.58 -7.15 2.62
C ARG A 309 -11.97 -5.77 2.57
N ILE A 310 -12.66 -4.86 1.95
CA ILE A 310 -12.37 -3.42 2.00
C ILE A 310 -13.51 -2.78 2.82
N PRO A 311 -13.21 -2.29 4.05
CA PRO A 311 -14.26 -1.75 4.92
C PRO A 311 -14.78 -0.42 4.38
N ALA A 312 -16.09 -0.19 4.48
CA ALA A 312 -16.67 1.11 4.20
C ALA A 312 -16.18 2.16 5.21
N PHE A 313 -16.07 3.42 4.79
CA PHE A 313 -15.57 4.47 5.69
C PHE A 313 -16.45 4.65 6.94
N THR A 314 -17.77 4.45 6.82
CA THR A 314 -18.69 4.51 7.96
C THR A 314 -18.36 3.49 9.04
N GLU A 315 -18.02 2.24 8.66
CA GLU A 315 -17.57 1.20 9.59
C GLU A 315 -16.22 1.57 10.21
N THR A 316 -15.28 2.05 9.38
CA THR A 316 -13.95 2.49 9.79
C THR A 316 -14.03 3.62 10.81
N ALA A 317 -14.82 4.64 10.53
CA ALA A 317 -15.00 5.79 11.41
C ALA A 317 -15.66 5.42 12.74
N ALA A 318 -16.69 4.56 12.70
CA ALA A 318 -17.35 4.07 13.91
C ALA A 318 -16.38 3.30 14.81
N LEU A 319 -15.56 2.40 14.23
CA LEU A 319 -14.56 1.62 14.97
C LEU A 319 -13.47 2.53 15.55
N ALA A 320 -12.97 3.48 14.78
CA ALA A 320 -11.97 4.45 15.25
C ALA A 320 -12.52 5.31 16.41
N ALA A 321 -13.75 5.80 16.30
CA ALA A 321 -14.39 6.59 17.36
C ALA A 321 -14.55 5.80 18.66
N ALA A 322 -14.99 4.54 18.57
CA ALA A 322 -15.15 3.66 19.72
C ALA A 322 -13.84 3.42 20.50
N HIS A 323 -12.69 3.49 19.84
CA HIS A 323 -11.38 3.21 20.43
C HIS A 323 -10.58 4.47 20.80
N ARG A 324 -11.02 5.67 20.41
CA ARG A 324 -10.43 6.93 20.89
C ARG A 324 -10.81 7.27 22.34
N GLY A 325 -11.92 6.77 22.82
CA GLY A 325 -12.46 7.04 24.17
C GLY A 325 -11.82 6.25 25.31
N GLY A 326 -10.93 5.32 25.04
CA GLY A 326 -10.26 4.48 26.03
C GLY A 326 -8.92 5.06 26.52
N ARG A 327 -8.92 6.31 26.98
CA ARG A 327 -7.79 6.92 27.73
C ARG A 327 -7.99 6.71 29.22
#